data_6aaea285a97693beefa8e6f82d5dcd16
#
_entry.id   6aaea285a97693beefa8e6f82d5dcd16
#
_cell.length_a   1.000
_cell.length_b   1.000
_cell.length_c   1.000
_cell.angle_alpha   90.00
_cell.angle_beta   90.00
_cell.angle_gamma   90.00
#
_symmetry.space_group_name_H-M   'P 1'
#
loop_
_entity.id
_entity.type
_entity.pdbx_description
1 polymer ?
#
loop_
_entity_poly.entity_id
_entity_poly.type
_entity_poly.pdbx_seq_one_letter_code
_entity_poly.pdbx_strand_id
1 'polypeptide(L)'
;DRFTTADECPNVANLTAYGANPTKATFDWDASNGVYEFVRIKLRVDSISNPSGSDWTLAGGFGVPYGTNTKNKNGLVPGETYRGQARTWCDPNGGAYNSLSWTPLVTWTQPTNRLEGGTSINNLDVYPNPSRDVFNVAFTSEDVQDLEVRVINVVGEVVYAENLQQFVGEYTKSIDLATYTKGIFFLDVTTDFQKHMHKLVLY
;
A
#
# COMPACT_ATOMS: atom_id res chain seq x y z
N ASP A 1 17.48 -8.55 52.01
CA ASP A 1 16.75 -7.77 50.98
C ASP A 1 16.87 -8.49 49.64
N ARG A 2 15.76 -9.00 49.14
CA ARG A 2 15.69 -9.57 47.78
C ARG A 2 15.52 -8.41 46.84
N PHE A 3 16.53 -8.10 46.03
CA PHE A 3 16.37 -7.28 44.84
C PHE A 3 15.68 -8.12 43.78
N THR A 4 14.44 -7.82 43.48
CA THR A 4 13.83 -8.27 42.24
C THR A 4 14.37 -7.37 41.13
N THR A 5 15.18 -7.93 40.21
CA THR A 5 15.50 -7.24 38.96
C THR A 5 14.18 -6.99 38.23
N ALA A 6 13.96 -5.76 37.79
CA ALA A 6 12.84 -5.47 36.88
C ALA A 6 12.97 -6.38 35.64
N ASP A 7 11.87 -6.94 35.20
CA ASP A 7 11.85 -7.74 33.97
C ASP A 7 12.46 -6.95 32.82
N GLU A 8 13.31 -7.59 32.05
CA GLU A 8 13.91 -6.94 30.87
C GLU A 8 12.82 -6.53 29.87
N CYS A 9 12.92 -5.30 29.35
CA CYS A 9 12.04 -4.85 28.30
C CYS A 9 12.30 -5.68 27.02
N PRO A 10 11.31 -6.39 26.47
CA PRO A 10 11.51 -7.35 25.38
C PRO A 10 12.01 -6.68 24.11
N ASN A 11 12.87 -7.38 23.35
CA ASN A 11 13.34 -6.90 22.05
C ASN A 11 12.28 -7.09 20.97
N VAL A 12 12.32 -6.25 19.92
CA VAL A 12 11.58 -6.51 18.67
C VAL A 12 12.23 -7.69 17.94
N ALA A 13 11.44 -8.67 17.52
CA ALA A 13 11.93 -9.76 16.69
C ALA A 13 11.36 -9.72 15.27
N ASN A 14 12.12 -10.27 14.32
CA ASN A 14 11.75 -10.46 12.93
C ASN A 14 11.25 -9.18 12.24
N LEU A 15 11.88 -8.03 12.56
CA LEU A 15 11.60 -6.80 11.83
C LEU A 15 11.88 -7.00 10.35
N THR A 16 10.89 -6.69 9.53
CA THR A 16 11.01 -6.62 8.06
C THR A 16 10.61 -5.24 7.57
N ALA A 17 11.09 -4.85 6.40
CA ALA A 17 10.69 -3.63 5.72
C ALA A 17 10.69 -3.84 4.21
N TYR A 18 9.67 -3.30 3.54
CA TYR A 18 9.56 -3.35 2.08
C TYR A 18 8.87 -2.10 1.54
N GLY A 19 9.19 -1.76 0.30
CA GLY A 19 8.52 -0.67 -0.40
C GLY A 19 7.14 -1.11 -0.89
N ALA A 20 6.09 -0.68 -0.21
CA ALA A 20 4.71 -0.99 -0.58
C ALA A 20 4.25 -0.25 -1.86
N ASN A 21 4.82 0.94 -2.11
CA ASN A 21 4.70 1.68 -3.36
C ASN A 21 5.88 2.67 -3.48
N PRO A 22 6.04 3.45 -4.57
CA PRO A 22 7.19 4.33 -4.76
C PRO A 22 7.49 5.30 -3.61
N THR A 23 6.48 5.73 -2.88
CA THR A 23 6.62 6.72 -1.81
C THR A 23 6.30 6.20 -0.41
N LYS A 24 5.93 4.90 -0.28
CA LYS A 24 5.52 4.29 0.98
C LYS A 24 6.26 2.99 1.23
N ALA A 25 6.79 2.81 2.44
CA ALA A 25 7.27 1.53 2.94
C ALA A 25 6.40 1.04 4.10
N THR A 26 6.34 -0.28 4.24
CA THR A 26 5.71 -0.96 5.37
C THR A 26 6.77 -1.66 6.19
N PHE A 27 6.64 -1.57 7.50
CA PHE A 27 7.42 -2.28 8.50
C PHE A 27 6.51 -3.28 9.21
N ASP A 28 6.94 -4.51 9.33
CA ASP A 28 6.24 -5.57 10.07
C ASP A 28 7.19 -6.26 11.04
N TRP A 29 6.67 -6.74 12.17
CA TRP A 29 7.42 -7.46 13.20
C TRP A 29 6.53 -8.42 13.96
N ASP A 30 7.14 -9.34 14.72
CA ASP A 30 6.39 -10.34 15.46
C ASP A 30 5.61 -9.75 16.64
N ALA A 31 4.40 -10.28 16.86
CA ALA A 31 3.50 -9.89 17.94
C ALA A 31 3.88 -10.46 19.31
N SER A 32 4.72 -11.50 19.34
CA SER A 32 4.79 -12.45 20.46
C SER A 32 5.93 -12.19 21.46
N ASN A 33 6.55 -11.02 21.44
CA ASN A 33 7.83 -10.79 22.14
C ASN A 33 7.71 -10.26 23.56
N GLY A 34 6.60 -10.49 24.23
CA GLY A 34 6.33 -9.95 25.56
C GLY A 34 5.57 -8.62 25.50
N VAL A 35 5.30 -8.06 26.70
CA VAL A 35 4.51 -6.83 26.84
C VAL A 35 5.44 -5.62 26.85
N TYR A 36 5.16 -4.62 26.05
CA TYR A 36 5.83 -3.32 26.01
C TYR A 36 4.78 -2.21 25.79
N GLU A 37 5.14 -0.97 25.97
CA GLU A 37 4.22 0.15 25.73
C GLU A 37 4.14 0.50 24.24
N PHE A 38 5.30 0.66 23.59
CA PHE A 38 5.35 0.96 22.16
C PHE A 38 6.67 0.53 21.52
N VAL A 39 6.62 0.41 20.17
CA VAL A 39 7.80 0.23 19.33
C VAL A 39 8.13 1.55 18.65
N ARG A 40 9.39 1.97 18.71
CA ARG A 40 9.90 3.09 17.93
C ARG A 40 10.70 2.55 16.74
N ILE A 41 10.36 3.01 15.56
CA ILE A 41 11.00 2.64 14.30
C ILE A 41 11.73 3.88 13.77
N LYS A 42 13.00 3.73 13.45
CA LYS A 42 13.80 4.76 12.79
C LYS A 42 14.30 4.25 11.44
N LEU A 43 14.43 5.17 10.49
CA LEU A 43 14.95 4.88 9.17
C LEU A 43 15.78 6.06 8.63
N ARG A 44 16.64 5.78 7.68
CA ARG A 44 17.38 6.78 6.90
C ARG A 44 17.73 6.22 5.52
N VAL A 45 18.15 7.10 4.61
CA VAL A 45 18.72 6.68 3.32
C VAL A 45 20.00 5.89 3.56
N ASP A 46 20.15 4.77 2.86
CA ASP A 46 21.34 3.93 2.89
C ASP A 46 22.26 4.33 1.75
N SER A 47 23.07 5.35 1.96
CA SER A 47 24.03 5.81 0.96
C SER A 47 25.35 5.06 1.10
N ILE A 48 25.75 4.36 0.04
CA ILE A 48 27.08 3.71 -0.05
C ILE A 48 28.19 4.76 -0.11
N SER A 49 27.93 5.89 -0.75
CA SER A 49 28.88 7.00 -0.90
C SER A 49 28.94 7.91 0.33
N ASN A 50 27.95 7.84 1.21
CA ASN A 50 27.93 8.54 2.48
C ASN A 50 27.38 7.64 3.58
N PRO A 51 28.20 6.79 4.22
CA PRO A 51 27.77 5.90 5.29
C PRO A 51 27.19 6.64 6.51
N SER A 52 27.54 7.90 6.70
CA SER A 52 26.95 8.79 7.70
C SER A 52 25.52 9.24 7.32
N GLY A 53 25.16 9.07 6.05
CA GLY A 53 23.81 9.17 5.49
C GLY A 53 22.98 10.36 5.96
N SER A 54 21.77 10.41 5.52
CA SER A 54 20.75 11.33 6.05
C SER A 54 20.52 11.07 7.55
N ASP A 55 20.03 12.08 8.27
CA ASP A 55 19.62 11.92 9.66
C ASP A 55 18.56 10.84 9.82
N TRP A 56 18.58 10.18 10.97
CA TRP A 56 17.53 9.22 11.32
C TRP A 56 16.18 9.92 11.48
N THR A 57 15.19 9.46 10.76
CA THR A 57 13.79 9.88 10.89
C THR A 57 12.95 8.77 11.52
N LEU A 58 11.84 9.15 12.14
CA LEU A 58 10.93 8.18 12.76
C LEU A 58 9.80 7.78 11.81
N ALA A 59 9.44 6.50 11.84
CA ALA A 59 8.20 6.00 11.27
C ALA A 59 7.17 5.86 12.40
N GLY A 60 6.08 6.63 12.32
CA GLY A 60 5.01 6.54 13.31
C GLY A 60 5.09 7.54 14.46
N GLY A 61 5.83 8.63 14.29
CA GLY A 61 5.93 9.67 15.30
C GLY A 61 6.61 9.18 16.59
N PHE A 62 5.98 9.38 17.75
CA PHE A 62 6.54 9.01 19.05
C PHE A 62 6.78 7.50 19.18
N GLY A 63 5.83 6.68 18.71
CA GLY A 63 5.93 5.22 18.72
C GLY A 63 4.65 4.55 18.23
N VAL A 64 4.73 3.25 17.99
CA VAL A 64 3.61 2.38 17.60
C VAL A 64 3.16 1.60 18.83
N PRO A 65 1.92 1.75 19.31
CA PRO A 65 1.45 1.10 20.54
C PRO A 65 1.52 -0.43 20.46
N TYR A 66 1.64 -1.05 21.63
CA TYR A 66 1.50 -2.50 21.79
C TYR A 66 0.21 -3.02 21.15
N GLY A 67 0.27 -4.21 20.57
CA GLY A 67 -0.86 -4.83 19.85
C GLY A 67 -0.94 -4.45 18.38
N THR A 68 -0.14 -3.49 17.92
CA THR A 68 0.03 -3.18 16.50
C THR A 68 1.41 -3.67 16.05
N ASN A 69 1.46 -4.50 15.01
CA ASN A 69 2.69 -5.15 14.54
C ASN A 69 3.10 -4.73 13.13
N THR A 70 2.46 -3.71 12.62
CA THR A 70 2.74 -3.14 11.30
C THR A 70 2.74 -1.62 11.37
N LYS A 71 3.56 -0.98 10.54
CA LYS A 71 3.60 0.48 10.42
C LYS A 71 4.01 0.93 9.03
N ASN A 72 3.23 1.85 8.48
CA ASN A 72 3.55 2.51 7.22
C ASN A 72 4.36 3.78 7.45
N LYS A 73 5.30 4.06 6.56
CA LYS A 73 6.03 5.31 6.42
C LYS A 73 5.82 5.86 5.02
N ASN A 74 5.23 7.05 4.93
CA ASN A 74 5.02 7.77 3.68
C ASN A 74 6.12 8.83 3.45
N GLY A 75 6.15 9.40 2.24
CA GLY A 75 7.06 10.47 1.87
C GLY A 75 8.48 10.01 1.59
N LEU A 76 8.65 8.75 1.17
CA LEU A 76 9.93 8.21 0.72
C LEU A 76 10.18 8.55 -0.75
N VAL A 77 11.44 8.53 -1.16
CA VAL A 77 11.86 8.87 -2.51
C VAL A 77 11.93 7.59 -3.36
N PRO A 78 11.26 7.55 -4.52
CA PRO A 78 11.33 6.41 -5.43
C PRO A 78 12.77 6.11 -5.85
N GLY A 79 13.14 4.82 -5.90
CA GLY A 79 14.47 4.37 -6.29
C GLY A 79 15.54 4.47 -5.20
N GLU A 80 15.29 5.20 -4.11
CA GLU A 80 16.24 5.29 -3.01
C GLU A 80 16.26 4.02 -2.17
N THR A 81 17.45 3.65 -1.73
CA THR A 81 17.65 2.56 -0.77
C THR A 81 17.65 3.12 0.65
N TYR A 82 16.88 2.49 1.51
CA TYR A 82 16.73 2.85 2.91
C TYR A 82 17.21 1.72 3.82
N ARG A 83 17.57 2.08 5.03
CA ARG A 83 17.80 1.15 6.13
C ARG A 83 17.02 1.58 7.37
N GLY A 84 16.53 0.59 8.12
CA GLY A 84 15.71 0.82 9.30
C GLY A 84 16.05 -0.10 10.46
N GLN A 85 15.63 0.29 11.65
CA GLN A 85 15.73 -0.47 12.89
C GLN A 85 14.53 -0.17 13.78
N ALA A 86 14.19 -1.10 14.64
CA ALA A 86 13.15 -0.92 15.65
C ALA A 86 13.69 -1.22 17.07
N ARG A 87 13.03 -0.65 18.06
CA ARG A 87 13.31 -0.86 19.47
C ARG A 87 12.02 -0.69 20.28
N THR A 88 11.84 -1.50 21.33
CA THR A 88 10.71 -1.37 22.25
C THR A 88 11.01 -0.43 23.40
N TRP A 89 9.96 0.19 23.92
CA TRP A 89 9.93 0.96 25.15
C TRP A 89 8.89 0.38 26.07
N CYS A 90 9.27 0.16 27.32
CA CYS A 90 8.40 -0.27 28.41
C CYS A 90 8.07 0.90 29.37
N ASP A 91 8.60 2.08 29.09
CA ASP A 91 8.21 3.33 29.71
C ASP A 91 7.26 4.08 28.77
N PRO A 92 6.00 4.35 29.17
CA PRO A 92 5.03 5.03 28.32
C PRO A 92 5.46 6.44 27.91
N ASN A 93 6.35 7.07 28.67
CA ASN A 93 6.87 8.40 28.39
C ASN A 93 8.16 8.37 27.54
N GLY A 94 8.64 7.18 27.12
CA GLY A 94 9.83 7.04 26.32
C GLY A 94 11.15 7.24 27.06
N GLY A 95 11.14 6.99 28.36
CA GLY A 95 12.32 7.08 29.25
C GLY A 95 13.36 5.99 29.02
N ALA A 96 14.19 5.76 30.03
CA ALA A 96 15.33 4.86 29.96
C ALA A 96 14.95 3.37 29.94
N TYR A 97 13.73 3.01 30.35
CA TYR A 97 13.28 1.63 30.37
C TYR A 97 12.83 1.18 28.97
N ASN A 98 13.78 0.65 28.23
CA ASN A 98 13.63 0.18 26.87
C ASN A 98 14.46 -1.10 26.66
N SER A 99 14.25 -1.82 25.55
CA SER A 99 15.01 -3.02 25.23
C SER A 99 16.52 -2.72 25.13
N LEU A 100 17.35 -3.74 25.33
CA LEU A 100 18.80 -3.58 25.39
C LEU A 100 19.41 -3.04 24.10
N SER A 101 18.87 -3.42 22.97
CA SER A 101 19.42 -3.07 21.65
C SER A 101 18.34 -2.70 20.62
N TRP A 102 18.75 -1.99 19.60
CA TRP A 102 18.02 -1.89 18.35
C TRP A 102 18.10 -3.22 17.62
N THR A 103 17.07 -3.54 16.80
CA THR A 103 17.13 -4.70 15.90
C THR A 103 18.33 -4.62 14.96
N PRO A 104 18.77 -5.74 14.36
CA PRO A 104 19.60 -5.69 13.17
C PRO A 104 19.01 -4.72 12.13
N LEU A 105 19.87 -4.17 11.28
CA LEU A 105 19.44 -3.31 10.17
C LEU A 105 18.62 -4.12 9.17
N VAL A 106 17.46 -3.60 8.82
CA VAL A 106 16.72 -4.03 7.62
C VAL A 106 16.96 -3.03 6.52
N THR A 107 17.22 -3.50 5.31
CA THR A 107 17.52 -2.66 4.14
C THR A 107 16.55 -3.00 3.02
N TRP A 108 16.01 -1.97 2.36
CA TRP A 108 15.13 -2.14 1.19
C TRP A 108 15.32 -0.98 0.22
N THR A 109 15.02 -1.21 -1.05
CA THR A 109 14.99 -0.17 -2.07
C THR A 109 13.55 0.18 -2.41
N GLN A 110 13.23 1.49 -2.40
CA GLN A 110 11.91 1.94 -2.84
C GLN A 110 11.76 1.67 -4.33
N PRO A 111 10.62 1.11 -4.77
CA PRO A 111 10.36 0.94 -6.19
C PRO A 111 10.36 2.28 -6.90
N THR A 112 10.88 2.31 -8.12
CA THR A 112 10.89 3.50 -8.99
C THR A 112 9.55 3.74 -9.63
N ASN A 113 8.87 2.64 -9.96
CA ASN A 113 7.52 2.63 -10.48
C ASN A 113 6.57 2.11 -9.40
N ARG A 114 5.31 2.43 -9.52
CA ARG A 114 4.29 1.75 -8.75
C ARG A 114 4.51 0.26 -8.99
N LEU A 115 4.82 -0.51 -7.93
CA LEU A 115 4.85 -1.96 -8.07
C LEU A 115 3.47 -2.36 -8.60
N GLU A 116 3.47 -3.10 -9.71
CA GLU A 116 2.29 -3.83 -10.16
C GLU A 116 2.02 -4.99 -9.18
N GLY A 117 1.76 -4.66 -7.95
CA GLY A 117 1.51 -5.55 -6.82
C GLY A 117 0.35 -5.06 -5.99
N GLY A 118 -0.37 -4.09 -6.51
CA GLY A 118 -1.75 -3.85 -6.13
C GLY A 118 -2.57 -4.86 -6.91
N THR A 119 -3.51 -5.44 -6.25
CA THR A 119 -4.40 -6.47 -6.73
C THR A 119 -4.88 -6.20 -8.12
N SER A 120 -4.45 -7.05 -9.04
CA SER A 120 -4.79 -6.93 -10.43
C SER A 120 -6.28 -7.16 -10.62
N ILE A 121 -6.89 -6.37 -11.48
CA ILE A 121 -8.14 -6.76 -12.10
C ILE A 121 -7.79 -7.83 -13.10
N ASN A 122 -8.33 -9.02 -12.88
CA ASN A 122 -8.16 -10.14 -13.78
C ASN A 122 -9.39 -10.32 -14.65
N ASN A 123 -9.20 -10.93 -15.82
CA ASN A 123 -10.26 -11.32 -16.74
C ASN A 123 -11.17 -10.15 -17.16
N LEU A 124 -10.59 -8.94 -17.32
CA LEU A 124 -11.38 -7.83 -17.88
C LEU A 124 -11.82 -8.17 -19.31
N ASP A 125 -13.12 -8.36 -19.44
CA ASP A 125 -13.78 -8.67 -20.72
C ASP A 125 -14.93 -7.71 -20.98
N VAL A 126 -15.13 -7.39 -22.27
CA VAL A 126 -16.22 -6.51 -22.71
C VAL A 126 -16.87 -7.08 -23.95
N TYR A 127 -18.12 -7.48 -23.82
CA TYR A 127 -18.87 -8.12 -24.90
C TYR A 127 -20.33 -7.67 -24.97
N PRO A 128 -20.89 -7.64 -26.19
CA PRO A 128 -20.21 -7.67 -27.49
C PRO A 128 -19.41 -6.37 -27.73
N ASN A 129 -18.28 -6.48 -28.39
CA ASN A 129 -17.51 -5.34 -28.86
C ASN A 129 -16.97 -5.65 -30.26
N PRO A 130 -17.48 -5.01 -31.32
CA PRO A 130 -18.46 -3.91 -31.41
C PRO A 130 -19.88 -4.25 -30.93
N SER A 131 -20.59 -3.22 -30.44
CA SER A 131 -22.00 -3.32 -30.03
C SER A 131 -22.86 -2.25 -30.70
N ARG A 132 -24.18 -2.52 -30.76
CA ARG A 132 -25.17 -1.54 -31.26
C ARG A 132 -25.58 -0.57 -30.16
N ASP A 133 -25.72 -1.06 -28.92
CA ASP A 133 -26.31 -0.30 -27.82
C ASP A 133 -25.68 -0.63 -26.47
N VAL A 134 -25.54 -1.92 -26.12
CA VAL A 134 -25.17 -2.37 -24.77
C VAL A 134 -23.82 -3.08 -24.79
N PHE A 135 -22.99 -2.78 -23.79
CA PHE A 135 -21.74 -3.47 -23.49
C PHE A 135 -21.85 -4.14 -22.12
N ASN A 136 -21.57 -5.44 -22.07
CA ASN A 136 -21.41 -6.14 -20.80
C ASN A 136 -19.93 -6.09 -20.40
N VAL A 137 -19.66 -5.54 -19.27
CA VAL A 137 -18.31 -5.47 -18.66
C VAL A 137 -18.23 -6.51 -17.56
N ALA A 138 -17.22 -7.35 -17.60
CA ALA A 138 -16.94 -8.33 -16.57
C ALA A 138 -15.46 -8.29 -16.18
N PHE A 139 -15.16 -8.41 -14.88
CA PHE A 139 -13.81 -8.59 -14.36
C PHE A 139 -13.84 -9.17 -12.95
N THR A 140 -12.68 -9.62 -12.47
CA THR A 140 -12.51 -10.11 -11.11
C THR A 140 -11.50 -9.24 -10.36
N SER A 141 -11.85 -8.77 -9.17
CA SER A 141 -10.93 -8.18 -8.20
C SER A 141 -10.55 -9.23 -7.17
N GLU A 142 -9.28 -9.61 -7.08
CA GLU A 142 -8.83 -10.66 -6.16
C GLU A 142 -8.79 -10.19 -4.71
N ASP A 143 -8.56 -8.90 -4.50
CA ASP A 143 -8.47 -8.32 -3.16
C ASP A 143 -9.45 -7.16 -2.98
N VAL A 144 -9.65 -6.80 -1.73
CA VAL A 144 -10.49 -5.65 -1.35
C VAL A 144 -9.79 -4.36 -1.76
N GLN A 145 -10.40 -3.58 -2.67
CA GLN A 145 -9.87 -2.31 -3.15
C GLN A 145 -10.97 -1.37 -3.61
N ASP A 146 -10.66 -0.08 -3.67
CA ASP A 146 -11.56 0.91 -4.26
C ASP A 146 -11.35 0.93 -5.78
N LEU A 147 -12.47 0.91 -6.52
CA LEU A 147 -12.50 0.86 -7.97
C LEU A 147 -13.37 1.98 -8.54
N GLU A 148 -12.93 2.59 -9.60
CA GLU A 148 -13.74 3.49 -10.41
C GLU A 148 -13.88 2.90 -11.82
N VAL A 149 -15.12 2.68 -12.26
CA VAL A 149 -15.46 2.20 -13.61
C VAL A 149 -16.09 3.35 -14.36
N ARG A 150 -15.46 3.80 -15.46
CA ARG A 150 -15.96 4.89 -16.28
C ARG A 150 -16.01 4.49 -17.75
N VAL A 151 -16.94 5.10 -18.48
CA VAL A 151 -16.89 5.14 -19.95
C VAL A 151 -16.75 6.59 -20.38
N ILE A 152 -15.78 6.86 -21.24
CA ILE A 152 -15.48 8.19 -21.77
C ILE A 152 -15.55 8.18 -23.29
N ASN A 153 -15.99 9.27 -23.87
CA ASN A 153 -15.98 9.47 -25.33
C ASN A 153 -14.60 9.97 -25.83
N VAL A 154 -14.44 10.13 -27.12
CA VAL A 154 -13.17 10.57 -27.76
C VAL A 154 -12.74 12.00 -27.38
N VAL A 155 -13.63 12.83 -26.87
CA VAL A 155 -13.31 14.19 -26.38
C VAL A 155 -13.03 14.23 -24.87
N GLY A 156 -13.09 13.06 -24.20
CA GLY A 156 -12.79 12.94 -22.77
C GLY A 156 -13.99 13.18 -21.84
N GLU A 157 -15.20 13.29 -22.36
CA GLU A 157 -16.40 13.43 -21.56
C GLU A 157 -16.82 12.08 -20.96
N VAL A 158 -17.14 12.05 -19.68
CA VAL A 158 -17.60 10.87 -18.96
C VAL A 158 -19.08 10.65 -19.24
N VAL A 159 -19.42 9.53 -19.87
CA VAL A 159 -20.80 9.14 -20.23
C VAL A 159 -21.38 8.11 -19.27
N TYR A 160 -20.53 7.44 -18.52
CA TYR A 160 -20.90 6.53 -17.44
C TYR A 160 -19.82 6.55 -16.36
N ALA A 161 -20.22 6.51 -15.08
CA ALA A 161 -19.32 6.36 -13.95
C ALA A 161 -19.97 5.58 -12.81
N GLU A 162 -19.19 4.69 -12.21
CA GLU A 162 -19.56 3.94 -10.99
C GLU A 162 -18.34 3.81 -10.10
N ASN A 163 -18.53 4.09 -8.79
CA ASN A 163 -17.50 3.95 -7.77
C ASN A 163 -17.85 2.77 -6.87
N LEU A 164 -16.93 1.84 -6.73
CA LEU A 164 -17.03 0.64 -5.91
C LEU A 164 -16.05 0.76 -4.76
N GLN A 165 -16.54 0.88 -3.53
CA GLN A 165 -15.71 0.96 -2.34
C GLN A 165 -15.51 -0.42 -1.74
N GLN A 166 -14.24 -0.73 -1.38
CA GLN A 166 -13.85 -2.00 -0.76
C GLN A 166 -14.40 -3.23 -1.50
N PHE A 167 -14.35 -3.18 -2.81
CA PHE A 167 -14.86 -4.24 -3.66
C PHE A 167 -13.87 -5.39 -3.77
N VAL A 168 -14.42 -6.62 -3.74
CA VAL A 168 -13.71 -7.88 -3.98
C VAL A 168 -14.64 -8.86 -4.69
N GLY A 169 -14.08 -9.71 -5.56
CA GLY A 169 -14.82 -10.74 -6.28
C GLY A 169 -15.18 -10.35 -7.70
N GLU A 170 -16.21 -10.97 -8.24
CA GLU A 170 -16.64 -10.80 -9.63
C GLU A 170 -17.51 -9.55 -9.80
N TYR A 171 -17.17 -8.73 -10.77
CA TYR A 171 -17.98 -7.60 -11.24
C TYR A 171 -18.58 -7.96 -12.59
N THR A 172 -19.87 -7.71 -12.75
CA THR A 172 -20.58 -7.82 -14.03
C THR A 172 -21.59 -6.70 -14.14
N LYS A 173 -21.50 -5.91 -15.22
CA LYS A 173 -22.40 -4.77 -15.45
C LYS A 173 -22.72 -4.64 -16.92
N SER A 174 -24.00 -4.39 -17.21
CA SER A 174 -24.46 -3.99 -18.56
C SER A 174 -24.52 -2.47 -18.61
N ILE A 175 -23.78 -1.88 -19.54
CA ILE A 175 -23.69 -0.44 -19.78
C ILE A 175 -24.42 -0.14 -21.08
N ASP A 176 -25.52 0.61 -21.00
CA ASP A 176 -26.33 1.01 -22.15
C ASP A 176 -25.85 2.36 -22.69
N LEU A 177 -25.41 2.38 -23.95
CA LEU A 177 -24.97 3.55 -24.67
C LEU A 177 -25.91 3.90 -25.85
N ALA A 178 -27.14 3.34 -25.90
CA ALA A 178 -28.09 3.53 -26.99
C ALA A 178 -28.41 5.00 -27.30
N THR A 179 -28.37 5.85 -26.27
CA THR A 179 -28.68 7.28 -26.37
C THR A 179 -27.52 8.13 -26.88
N TYR A 180 -26.33 7.55 -26.98
CA TYR A 180 -25.13 8.26 -27.43
C TYR A 180 -24.89 8.10 -28.92
N THR A 181 -24.19 9.07 -29.50
CA THR A 181 -23.80 9.04 -30.93
C THR A 181 -22.86 7.87 -31.18
N LYS A 182 -23.12 7.15 -32.28
CA LYS A 182 -22.27 6.02 -32.70
C LYS A 182 -20.82 6.48 -32.88
N GLY A 183 -19.88 5.66 -32.42
CA GLY A 183 -18.47 6.03 -32.44
C GLY A 183 -17.60 5.20 -31.51
N ILE A 184 -16.45 5.76 -31.16
CA ILE A 184 -15.48 5.13 -30.27
C ILE A 184 -15.65 5.71 -28.88
N PHE A 185 -15.66 4.81 -27.89
CA PHE A 185 -15.62 5.11 -26.47
C PHE A 185 -14.46 4.33 -25.83
N PHE A 186 -14.12 4.69 -24.62
CA PHE A 186 -13.11 3.99 -23.82
C PHE A 186 -13.71 3.64 -22.46
N LEU A 187 -13.69 2.35 -22.14
CA LEU A 187 -13.89 1.87 -20.78
C LEU A 187 -12.58 2.10 -20.02
N ASP A 188 -12.68 2.77 -18.90
CA ASP A 188 -11.58 3.09 -17.98
C ASP A 188 -11.91 2.46 -16.61
N VAL A 189 -11.17 1.45 -16.22
CA VAL A 189 -11.28 0.83 -14.88
C VAL A 189 -10.03 1.20 -14.11
N THR A 190 -10.21 2.04 -13.11
CA THR A 190 -9.12 2.58 -12.29
C THR A 190 -9.22 2.03 -10.88
N THR A 191 -8.10 1.54 -10.36
CA THR A 191 -7.89 1.18 -8.97
C THR A 191 -6.90 2.16 -8.34
N ASP A 192 -6.66 2.04 -7.03
CA ASP A 192 -5.57 2.78 -6.38
C ASP A 192 -4.20 2.49 -7.00
N PHE A 193 -4.07 1.35 -7.68
CA PHE A 193 -2.80 0.80 -8.13
C PHE A 193 -2.65 0.74 -9.65
N GLN A 194 -3.72 0.55 -10.39
CA GLN A 194 -3.70 0.31 -11.83
C GLN A 194 -4.81 1.05 -12.55
N LYS A 195 -4.57 1.27 -13.83
CA LYS A 195 -5.55 1.80 -14.77
C LYS A 195 -5.62 0.89 -15.98
N HIS A 196 -6.81 0.33 -16.24
CA HIS A 196 -7.09 -0.48 -17.40
C HIS A 196 -7.97 0.29 -18.37
N MET A 197 -7.54 0.38 -19.62
CA MET A 197 -8.31 1.07 -20.65
C MET A 197 -8.65 0.11 -21.79
N HIS A 198 -9.94 -0.01 -22.09
CA HIS A 198 -10.44 -0.87 -23.17
C HIS A 198 -11.25 -0.05 -24.18
N LYS A 199 -10.95 -0.20 -25.46
CA LYS A 199 -11.66 0.49 -26.53
C LYS A 199 -13.02 -0.16 -26.79
N LEU A 200 -14.10 0.64 -26.82
CA LEU A 200 -15.45 0.24 -27.18
C LEU A 200 -15.81 0.81 -28.55
N VAL A 201 -16.49 0.02 -29.36
CA VAL A 201 -16.98 0.45 -30.68
C VAL A 201 -18.51 0.34 -30.74
N LEU A 202 -19.18 1.48 -30.72
CA LEU A 202 -20.62 1.61 -30.85
C LEU A 202 -21.00 1.88 -32.29
N TYR A 203 -21.86 1.05 -32.93
CA TYR A 203 -22.24 1.18 -34.35
C TYR A 203 -23.73 1.10 -34.60
#